data_e55f079106d02b669da164c5660fd1bf
#
_entry.id   e55f079106d02b669da164c5660fd1bf
#
_cell.length_a   1.000
_cell.length_b   1.000
_cell.length_c   1.000
_cell.angle_alpha   90.00
_cell.angle_beta   90.00
_cell.angle_gamma   90.00
#
_symmetry.space_group_name_H-M   'P 1'
#
loop_
_entity.id
_entity.type
_entity.pdbx_description
1 polymer ?
#
loop_
_entity_poly.entity_id
_entity_poly.type
_entity_poly.pdbx_seq_one_letter_code
_entity_poly.pdbx_strand_id
1 'polypeptide(L)'
;PEATDDELRKIADLIASHNFTVGSLVAPIWPGTVGDSAMGDDAAREKFLSAVTMACRIARIFEDHGVRKYGVIRIDSAEFGVEKWRENAKANTSRIADTFREAAKIAADNGQRLAAEGEICWAGMHSWKDMLDLLEEVGMPKSLGFQADLAHTYLYTLGYNAPEHALVQEGYSEEEFYAAYEQM
;
A
#
# COMPACT_ATOMS: atom_id res chain seq x y z
N PRO A 1 -13.84 11.55 15.94
CA PRO A 1 -13.34 10.66 16.99
C PRO A 1 -13.18 9.26 16.42
N GLU A 2 -12.13 8.56 16.83
CA GLU A 2 -11.92 7.15 16.46
C GLU A 2 -12.97 6.27 17.11
N ALA A 3 -13.37 5.18 16.42
CA ALA A 3 -14.24 4.18 16.98
C ALA A 3 -13.60 3.50 18.21
N THR A 4 -14.35 3.32 19.25
CA THR A 4 -13.94 2.57 20.44
C THR A 4 -13.88 1.06 20.14
N ASP A 5 -13.17 0.30 20.97
CA ASP A 5 -13.13 -1.16 20.83
C ASP A 5 -14.53 -1.78 20.91
N ASP A 6 -15.41 -1.24 21.74
CA ASP A 6 -16.77 -1.75 21.88
C ASP A 6 -17.63 -1.48 20.64
N GLU A 7 -17.42 -0.35 19.96
CA GLU A 7 -18.06 -0.08 18.67
C GLU A 7 -17.53 -1.01 17.58
N LEU A 8 -16.22 -1.26 17.55
CA LEU A 8 -15.61 -2.21 16.60
C LEU A 8 -16.11 -3.65 16.84
N ARG A 9 -16.26 -4.07 18.11
CA ARG A 9 -16.85 -5.37 18.44
C ARG A 9 -18.30 -5.49 17.97
N LYS A 10 -19.11 -4.46 18.16
CA LYS A 10 -20.48 -4.43 17.64
C LYS A 10 -20.54 -4.53 16.11
N ILE A 11 -19.59 -3.91 15.43
CA ILE A 11 -19.46 -4.05 13.96
C ILE A 11 -19.09 -5.50 13.61
N ALA A 12 -18.17 -6.11 14.32
CA ALA A 12 -17.80 -7.52 14.11
C ALA A 12 -18.99 -8.46 14.33
N ASP A 13 -19.77 -8.25 15.41
CA ASP A 13 -20.99 -9.02 15.69
C ASP A 13 -22.04 -8.87 14.56
N LEU A 14 -22.18 -7.66 14.03
CA LEU A 14 -23.09 -7.41 12.90
C LEU A 14 -22.63 -8.16 11.65
N ILE A 15 -21.33 -8.12 11.32
CA ILE A 15 -20.73 -8.85 10.20
C ILE A 15 -20.99 -10.37 10.37
N ALA A 16 -20.72 -10.89 11.56
CA ALA A 16 -20.94 -12.31 11.89
C ALA A 16 -22.42 -12.70 11.75
N SER A 17 -23.35 -11.85 12.21
CA SER A 17 -24.80 -12.12 12.14
C SER A 17 -25.33 -12.29 10.71
N HIS A 18 -24.62 -11.70 9.75
CA HIS A 18 -24.91 -11.85 8.32
C HIS A 18 -24.09 -12.94 7.62
N ASN A 19 -23.29 -13.73 8.34
CA ASN A 19 -22.39 -14.74 7.83
C ASN A 19 -21.35 -14.17 6.82
N PHE A 20 -20.94 -12.91 7.00
CA PHE A 20 -19.89 -12.30 6.22
C PHE A 20 -18.52 -12.46 6.88
N THR A 21 -17.49 -12.34 6.08
CA THR A 21 -16.09 -12.24 6.53
C THR A 21 -15.42 -11.02 5.93
N VAL A 22 -14.50 -10.45 6.69
CA VAL A 22 -13.64 -9.33 6.22
C VAL A 22 -12.37 -9.91 5.64
N GLY A 23 -11.98 -9.43 4.47
CA GLY A 23 -10.70 -9.74 3.84
C GLY A 23 -9.62 -8.70 4.19
N SER A 24 -9.01 -8.13 3.15
CA SER A 24 -8.03 -7.06 3.30
C SER A 24 -8.68 -5.77 3.83
N LEU A 25 -7.92 -5.04 4.64
CA LEU A 25 -8.29 -3.69 5.07
C LEU A 25 -7.48 -2.67 4.26
N VAL A 26 -7.98 -1.46 4.18
CA VAL A 26 -7.26 -0.32 3.62
C VAL A 26 -6.96 0.64 4.76
N ALA A 27 -5.67 0.94 4.98
CA ALA A 27 -5.29 1.93 5.98
C ALA A 27 -5.74 3.33 5.52
N PRO A 28 -6.35 4.15 6.39
CA PRO A 28 -6.81 5.50 6.04
C PRO A 28 -5.64 6.49 6.07
N ILE A 29 -4.70 6.34 5.14
CA ILE A 29 -3.42 7.07 5.12
C ILE A 29 -3.44 8.33 4.26
N TRP A 30 -4.45 8.52 3.40
CA TRP A 30 -4.46 9.64 2.46
C TRP A 30 -4.65 10.99 3.13
N PRO A 31 -4.11 12.07 2.54
CA PRO A 31 -4.42 13.43 2.96
C PRO A 31 -5.92 13.68 3.02
N GLY A 32 -6.38 14.29 4.12
CA GLY A 32 -7.82 14.50 4.39
C GLY A 32 -8.52 13.35 5.11
N THR A 33 -7.81 12.25 5.37
CA THR A 33 -8.19 11.19 6.31
C THR A 33 -7.47 11.38 7.65
N VAL A 34 -7.18 10.30 8.38
CA VAL A 34 -6.37 10.37 9.62
C VAL A 34 -4.87 10.28 9.34
N GLY A 35 -4.49 9.80 8.16
CA GLY A 35 -3.10 9.67 7.72
C GLY A 35 -2.61 10.86 6.91
N ASP A 36 -1.39 10.74 6.41
CA ASP A 36 -0.72 11.73 5.57
C ASP A 36 0.40 11.06 4.76
N SER A 37 1.12 11.82 3.92
CA SER A 37 2.15 11.32 3.02
C SER A 37 3.30 10.60 3.73
N ALA A 38 3.66 9.42 3.23
CA ALA A 38 4.86 8.68 3.66
C ALA A 38 6.16 9.39 3.28
N MET A 39 6.11 10.29 2.29
CA MET A 39 7.21 11.13 1.83
C MET A 39 7.28 12.48 2.56
N GLY A 40 6.27 12.81 3.36
CA GLY A 40 6.11 14.08 4.05
C GLY A 40 7.17 14.36 5.14
N ASP A 41 6.97 15.41 5.89
CA ASP A 41 7.78 15.72 7.06
C ASP A 41 7.50 14.76 8.24
N ASP A 42 8.14 14.97 9.38
CA ASP A 42 7.98 14.10 10.54
C ASP A 42 6.53 14.06 11.05
N ALA A 43 5.79 15.17 10.95
CA ALA A 43 4.38 15.22 11.35
C ALA A 43 3.48 14.43 10.42
N ALA A 44 3.71 14.48 9.10
CA ALA A 44 3.01 13.67 8.11
C ALA A 44 3.32 12.17 8.32
N ARG A 45 4.59 11.84 8.55
CA ARG A 45 5.02 10.48 8.85
C ARG A 45 4.38 9.93 10.12
N GLU A 46 4.29 10.72 11.19
CA GLU A 46 3.62 10.31 12.42
C GLU A 46 2.14 9.99 12.19
N LYS A 47 1.43 10.79 11.42
CA LYS A 47 0.04 10.53 11.02
C LYS A 47 -0.09 9.25 10.19
N PHE A 48 0.83 9.02 9.24
CA PHE A 48 0.87 7.79 8.45
C PHE A 48 0.97 6.57 9.36
N LEU A 49 1.94 6.55 10.27
CA LEU A 49 2.18 5.43 11.19
C LEU A 49 1.03 5.24 12.19
N SER A 50 0.42 6.33 12.64
CA SER A 50 -0.78 6.29 13.49
C SER A 50 -1.96 5.64 12.77
N ALA A 51 -2.19 5.97 11.48
CA ALA A 51 -3.23 5.38 10.66
C ALA A 51 -3.00 3.87 10.43
N VAL A 52 -1.76 3.45 10.21
CA VAL A 52 -1.40 2.02 10.12
C VAL A 52 -1.64 1.30 11.45
N THR A 53 -1.26 1.91 12.57
CA THR A 53 -1.49 1.38 13.91
C THR A 53 -2.98 1.16 14.18
N MET A 54 -3.81 2.13 13.80
CA MET A 54 -5.27 2.03 13.92
C MET A 54 -5.82 0.89 13.04
N ALA A 55 -5.35 0.75 11.81
CA ALA A 55 -5.77 -0.34 10.93
C ALA A 55 -5.38 -1.72 11.51
N CYS A 56 -4.19 -1.85 12.10
CA CYS A 56 -3.76 -3.06 12.80
C CYS A 56 -4.65 -3.39 14.00
N ARG A 57 -5.05 -2.38 14.79
CA ARG A 57 -5.98 -2.54 15.92
C ARG A 57 -7.34 -3.07 15.45
N ILE A 58 -7.90 -2.49 14.39
CA ILE A 58 -9.17 -2.94 13.80
C ILE A 58 -9.04 -4.39 13.31
N ALA A 59 -7.96 -4.70 12.59
CA ALA A 59 -7.68 -6.04 12.09
C ALA A 59 -7.69 -7.09 13.20
N ARG A 60 -7.01 -6.83 14.32
CA ARG A 60 -6.95 -7.72 15.48
C ARG A 60 -8.32 -7.94 16.11
N ILE A 61 -9.09 -6.87 16.32
CA ILE A 61 -10.44 -7.00 16.91
C ILE A 61 -11.32 -7.89 16.02
N PHE A 62 -11.23 -7.74 14.69
CA PHE A 62 -12.01 -8.56 13.77
C PHE A 62 -11.53 -10.02 13.72
N GLU A 63 -10.23 -10.26 13.90
CA GLU A 63 -9.67 -11.62 14.03
C GLU A 63 -10.11 -12.28 15.33
N ASP A 64 -10.02 -11.58 16.45
CA ASP A 64 -10.43 -12.08 17.77
C ASP A 64 -11.94 -12.44 17.79
N HIS A 65 -12.76 -11.76 16.99
CA HIS A 65 -14.18 -12.05 16.80
C HIS A 65 -14.46 -13.10 15.71
N GLY A 66 -13.42 -13.64 15.06
CA GLY A 66 -13.54 -14.67 14.04
C GLY A 66 -14.15 -14.21 12.72
N VAL A 67 -14.35 -12.91 12.52
CA VAL A 67 -14.88 -12.35 11.26
C VAL A 67 -13.80 -12.02 10.23
N ARG A 68 -12.51 -12.10 10.60
CA ARG A 68 -11.36 -11.96 9.70
C ARG A 68 -10.37 -13.07 9.93
N LYS A 69 -10.09 -13.88 8.91
CA LYS A 69 -9.16 -15.02 9.00
C LYS A 69 -7.87 -14.82 8.25
N TYR A 70 -7.93 -14.05 7.19
CA TYR A 70 -6.78 -13.73 6.34
C TYR A 70 -6.94 -12.30 5.85
N GLY A 71 -5.91 -11.87 5.17
CA GLY A 71 -5.86 -10.58 4.53
C GLY A 71 -4.65 -9.81 4.96
N VAL A 72 -4.44 -8.77 4.24
CA VAL A 72 -3.38 -7.80 4.47
C VAL A 72 -4.00 -6.46 4.79
N ILE A 73 -3.18 -5.52 5.23
CA ILE A 73 -3.56 -4.12 5.31
C ILE A 73 -2.90 -3.42 4.13
N ARG A 74 -3.72 -2.93 3.21
CA ARG A 74 -3.26 -2.19 2.04
C ARG A 74 -2.75 -0.82 2.47
N ILE A 75 -1.60 -0.45 1.94
CA ILE A 75 -1.00 0.89 2.04
C ILE A 75 -0.54 1.37 0.66
N ASP A 76 -0.32 2.66 0.53
CA ASP A 76 0.39 3.32 -0.56
C ASP A 76 1.22 4.49 0.00
N SER A 77 1.91 5.26 -0.85
CA SER A 77 2.75 6.36 -0.36
C SER A 77 1.96 7.57 0.14
N ALA A 78 0.66 7.64 -0.15
CA ALA A 78 -0.21 8.77 0.15
C ALA A 78 0.33 10.14 -0.34
N GLU A 79 1.25 10.13 -1.30
CA GLU A 79 1.75 11.31 -2.00
C GLU A 79 1.22 11.31 -3.42
N PHE A 80 0.17 12.10 -3.65
CA PHE A 80 -0.47 12.16 -4.96
C PHE A 80 0.37 12.96 -5.96
N GLY A 81 0.58 12.36 -7.14
CA GLY A 81 1.39 12.94 -8.20
C GLY A 81 2.88 12.65 -8.04
N VAL A 82 3.60 12.60 -9.15
CA VAL A 82 5.00 12.16 -9.19
C VAL A 82 6.01 13.32 -9.22
N GLU A 83 5.55 14.55 -9.47
CA GLU A 83 6.42 15.69 -9.72
C GLU A 83 7.34 16.01 -8.54
N LYS A 84 6.77 16.11 -7.34
CA LYS A 84 7.50 16.37 -6.13
C LYS A 84 8.52 15.26 -5.80
N TRP A 85 8.18 14.01 -6.09
CA TRP A 85 9.10 12.89 -5.94
C TRP A 85 10.28 13.00 -6.91
N ARG A 86 10.02 13.41 -8.16
CA ARG A 86 11.04 13.59 -9.20
C ARG A 86 12.09 14.66 -8.87
N GLU A 87 11.76 15.66 -8.07
CA GLU A 87 12.72 16.69 -7.64
C GLU A 87 13.98 16.09 -7.00
N ASN A 88 13.83 14.97 -6.26
CA ASN A 88 14.92 14.19 -5.70
C ASN A 88 14.49 12.73 -5.48
N ALA A 89 14.31 12.01 -6.58
CA ALA A 89 13.73 10.66 -6.60
C ALA A 89 14.40 9.73 -5.57
N LYS A 90 15.74 9.70 -5.55
CA LYS A 90 16.49 8.84 -4.63
C LYS A 90 16.20 9.15 -3.15
N ALA A 91 16.30 10.41 -2.75
CA ALA A 91 16.05 10.78 -1.35
C ALA A 91 14.59 10.61 -0.95
N ASN A 92 13.67 10.86 -1.87
CA ASN A 92 12.23 10.71 -1.64
C ASN A 92 11.85 9.22 -1.56
N THR A 93 12.43 8.35 -2.38
CA THR A 93 12.25 6.89 -2.24
C THR A 93 12.78 6.41 -0.89
N SER A 94 13.99 6.82 -0.47
CA SER A 94 14.52 6.45 0.85
C SER A 94 13.60 6.91 1.99
N ARG A 95 13.00 8.09 1.88
CA ARG A 95 12.06 8.62 2.88
C ARG A 95 10.78 7.78 2.97
N ILE A 96 10.21 7.39 1.83
CA ILE A 96 9.07 6.47 1.76
C ILE A 96 9.47 5.10 2.35
N ALA A 97 10.63 4.57 1.97
CA ALA A 97 11.14 3.30 2.46
C ALA A 97 11.31 3.26 3.98
N ASP A 98 11.82 4.34 4.58
CA ASP A 98 11.95 4.46 6.03
C ASP A 98 10.59 4.45 6.74
N THR A 99 9.60 5.16 6.19
CA THR A 99 8.23 5.16 6.70
C THR A 99 7.58 3.78 6.57
N PHE A 100 7.72 3.13 5.41
CA PHE A 100 7.18 1.79 5.16
C PHE A 100 7.85 0.73 6.03
N ARG A 101 9.15 0.85 6.27
CA ARG A 101 9.89 -0.07 7.16
C ARG A 101 9.36 0.00 8.58
N GLU A 102 9.07 1.18 9.08
CA GLU A 102 8.48 1.35 10.40
C GLU A 102 7.03 0.88 10.45
N ALA A 103 6.23 1.20 9.44
CA ALA A 103 4.87 0.67 9.31
C ALA A 103 4.86 -0.87 9.26
N ALA A 104 5.79 -1.51 8.54
CA ALA A 104 5.92 -2.96 8.46
C ALA A 104 6.31 -3.59 9.81
N LYS A 105 7.12 -2.90 10.64
CA LYS A 105 7.40 -3.34 12.02
C LYS A 105 6.14 -3.25 12.89
N ILE A 106 5.42 -2.14 12.83
CA ILE A 106 4.15 -1.97 13.56
C ILE A 106 3.17 -3.11 13.18
N ALA A 107 3.04 -3.40 11.89
CA ALA A 107 2.16 -4.48 11.43
C ALA A 107 2.62 -5.85 11.97
N ALA A 108 3.91 -6.17 11.86
CA ALA A 108 4.48 -7.43 12.37
C ALA A 108 4.27 -7.60 13.87
N ASP A 109 4.49 -6.55 14.67
CA ASP A 109 4.28 -6.55 16.13
C ASP A 109 2.80 -6.76 16.50
N ASN A 110 1.88 -6.46 15.58
CA ASN A 110 0.45 -6.70 15.72
C ASN A 110 -0.03 -8.01 15.04
N GLY A 111 0.89 -8.85 14.56
CA GLY A 111 0.55 -10.08 13.85
C GLY A 111 -0.04 -9.86 12.46
N GLN A 112 0.12 -8.66 11.90
CA GLN A 112 -0.42 -8.28 10.61
C GLN A 112 0.65 -8.23 9.52
N ARG A 113 0.21 -8.22 8.26
CA ARG A 113 1.05 -7.99 7.10
C ARG A 113 0.51 -6.81 6.30
N LEU A 114 1.41 -6.04 5.70
CA LEU A 114 1.07 -4.97 4.78
C LEU A 114 1.19 -5.45 3.33
N ALA A 115 0.41 -4.82 2.46
CA ALA A 115 0.58 -4.89 1.02
C ALA A 115 0.60 -3.47 0.46
N ALA A 116 1.69 -3.13 -0.23
CA ALA A 116 1.82 -1.86 -0.91
C ALA A 116 1.16 -1.97 -2.29
N GLU A 117 0.12 -1.20 -2.52
CA GLU A 117 -0.55 -1.14 -3.82
C GLU A 117 0.10 -0.08 -4.69
N GLY A 118 0.75 -0.55 -5.74
CA GLY A 118 1.34 0.32 -6.75
C GLY A 118 0.26 0.85 -7.67
N GLU A 119 0.07 2.16 -7.64
CA GLU A 119 -0.79 2.88 -8.58
C GLU A 119 0.00 3.96 -9.30
N ILE A 120 -0.36 4.23 -10.53
CA ILE A 120 0.30 5.22 -11.40
C ILE A 120 0.30 6.64 -10.82
N CYS A 121 -0.56 6.95 -9.86
CA CYS A 121 -0.68 8.27 -9.24
C CYS A 121 0.15 8.44 -7.97
N TRP A 122 0.65 7.35 -7.36
CA TRP A 122 1.39 7.43 -6.11
C TRP A 122 2.90 7.59 -6.33
N ALA A 123 3.45 8.66 -5.80
CA ALA A 123 4.87 8.96 -5.87
C ALA A 123 5.74 7.82 -5.31
N GLY A 124 6.80 7.45 -6.03
CA GLY A 124 7.70 6.36 -5.67
C GLY A 124 7.13 4.95 -5.89
N MET A 125 5.87 4.85 -6.34
CA MET A 125 5.17 3.60 -6.61
C MET A 125 4.47 3.63 -7.98
N HIS A 126 4.77 4.61 -8.80
CA HIS A 126 4.04 4.94 -10.04
C HIS A 126 4.51 4.14 -11.26
N SER A 127 5.55 3.31 -11.13
CA SER A 127 5.98 2.33 -12.12
C SER A 127 6.36 1.01 -11.45
N TRP A 128 6.43 -0.06 -12.24
CA TRP A 128 6.88 -1.37 -11.75
C TRP A 128 8.30 -1.31 -11.19
N LYS A 129 9.19 -0.57 -11.84
CA LYS A 129 10.60 -0.46 -11.43
C LYS A 129 10.75 0.31 -10.11
N ASP A 130 10.09 1.47 -9.99
CA ASP A 130 10.14 2.27 -8.77
C ASP A 130 9.52 1.51 -7.60
N MET A 131 8.45 0.75 -7.86
CA MET A 131 7.81 -0.10 -6.86
C MET A 131 8.75 -1.21 -6.35
N LEU A 132 9.45 -1.90 -7.23
CA LEU A 132 10.40 -2.93 -6.85
C LEU A 132 11.59 -2.35 -6.10
N ASP A 133 12.16 -1.25 -6.58
CA ASP A 133 13.27 -0.56 -5.91
C ASP A 133 12.87 -0.10 -4.50
N LEU A 134 11.66 0.43 -4.34
CA LEU A 134 11.13 0.81 -3.03
C LEU A 134 11.01 -0.40 -2.09
N LEU A 135 10.42 -1.50 -2.54
CA LEU A 135 10.26 -2.71 -1.72
C LEU A 135 11.62 -3.33 -1.35
N GLU A 136 12.58 -3.32 -2.27
CA GLU A 136 13.95 -3.77 -2.00
C GLU A 136 14.61 -2.90 -0.93
N GLU A 137 14.47 -1.57 -1.03
CA GLU A 137 15.03 -0.64 -0.04
C GLU A 137 14.36 -0.79 1.34
N VAL A 138 13.06 -1.09 1.40
CA VAL A 138 12.38 -1.42 2.67
C VAL A 138 12.98 -2.68 3.31
N GLY A 139 13.27 -3.71 2.52
CA GLY A 139 13.98 -4.92 2.97
C GLY A 139 13.20 -5.80 3.95
N MET A 140 11.87 -5.76 3.94
CA MET A 140 11.00 -6.53 4.86
C MET A 140 9.97 -7.42 4.14
N PRO A 141 10.40 -8.36 3.25
CA PRO A 141 9.47 -9.11 2.39
C PRO A 141 8.51 -10.04 3.13
N LYS A 142 8.77 -10.35 4.40
CA LYS A 142 7.86 -11.15 5.25
C LYS A 142 6.69 -10.32 5.79
N SER A 143 6.87 -9.00 5.92
CA SER A 143 5.91 -8.10 6.56
C SER A 143 5.24 -7.13 5.59
N LEU A 144 5.91 -6.83 4.47
CA LEU A 144 5.39 -5.97 3.40
C LEU A 144 5.57 -6.67 2.05
N GLY A 145 4.49 -6.80 1.30
CA GLY A 145 4.47 -7.33 -0.06
C GLY A 145 3.89 -6.34 -1.05
N PHE A 146 3.87 -6.72 -2.32
CA PHE A 146 3.24 -5.99 -3.39
C PHE A 146 1.79 -6.45 -3.57
N GLN A 147 0.87 -5.51 -3.73
CA GLN A 147 -0.49 -5.75 -4.20
C GLN A 147 -0.56 -5.34 -5.67
N ALA A 148 -0.58 -6.33 -6.54
CA ALA A 148 -0.72 -6.12 -7.98
C ALA A 148 -2.20 -5.93 -8.34
N ASP A 149 -2.63 -4.69 -8.51
CA ASP A 149 -3.87 -4.38 -9.22
C ASP A 149 -3.63 -4.52 -10.72
N LEU A 150 -4.45 -5.32 -11.40
CA LEU A 150 -4.25 -5.63 -12.83
C LEU A 150 -4.37 -4.40 -13.73
N ALA A 151 -5.21 -3.42 -13.36
CA ALA A 151 -5.35 -2.20 -14.15
C ALA A 151 -4.10 -1.34 -14.03
N HIS A 152 -3.55 -1.21 -12.83
CA HIS A 152 -2.33 -0.42 -12.60
C HIS A 152 -1.08 -1.10 -13.18
N THR A 153 -0.96 -2.42 -13.05
CA THR A 153 0.15 -3.18 -13.65
C THR A 153 0.10 -3.15 -15.17
N TYR A 154 -1.10 -3.15 -15.77
CA TYR A 154 -1.25 -2.89 -17.20
C TYR A 154 -0.67 -1.52 -17.60
N LEU A 155 -1.03 -0.47 -16.86
CA LEU A 155 -0.50 0.89 -17.12
C LEU A 155 1.01 1.00 -16.87
N TYR A 156 1.56 0.23 -15.94
CA TYR A 156 3.00 0.11 -15.75
C TYR A 156 3.69 -0.46 -16.99
N THR A 157 3.13 -1.51 -17.59
CA THR A 157 3.65 -2.11 -18.81
C THR A 157 3.73 -1.10 -19.95
N LEU A 158 2.78 -0.16 -20.01
CA LEU A 158 2.75 0.93 -20.99
C LEU A 158 3.67 2.11 -20.63
N GLY A 159 4.24 2.16 -19.42
CA GLY A 159 5.05 3.29 -18.97
C GLY A 159 4.26 4.58 -18.77
N TYR A 160 3.00 4.50 -18.31
CA TYR A 160 2.07 5.63 -18.26
C TYR A 160 2.63 6.90 -17.60
N ASN A 161 3.20 6.81 -16.40
CA ASN A 161 3.85 7.92 -15.70
C ASN A 161 5.38 7.78 -15.62
N ALA A 162 5.95 6.78 -16.28
CA ALA A 162 7.37 6.51 -16.34
C ALA A 162 7.71 5.89 -17.71
N PRO A 163 7.71 6.68 -18.81
CA PRO A 163 7.96 6.18 -20.16
C PRO A 163 9.31 5.45 -20.28
N GLU A 164 10.28 5.80 -19.45
CA GLU A 164 11.59 5.15 -19.35
C GLU A 164 11.50 3.70 -18.83
N HIS A 165 10.40 3.33 -18.18
CA HIS A 165 10.13 1.99 -17.67
C HIS A 165 9.08 1.22 -18.49
N ALA A 166 8.68 1.75 -19.66
CA ALA A 166 7.77 1.06 -20.56
C ALA A 166 8.38 -0.28 -21.04
N LEU A 167 7.59 -1.34 -20.97
CA LEU A 167 8.00 -2.68 -21.42
C LEU A 167 7.55 -2.96 -22.85
N VAL A 168 6.58 -2.23 -23.35
CA VAL A 168 6.08 -2.32 -24.73
C VAL A 168 6.14 -0.94 -25.40
N GLN A 169 6.26 -0.95 -26.74
CA GLN A 169 6.26 0.26 -27.55
C GLN A 169 4.88 0.52 -28.14
N GLU A 170 4.59 1.73 -28.56
CA GLU A 170 3.34 2.08 -29.25
C GLU A 170 3.12 1.15 -30.45
N GLY A 171 1.90 0.60 -30.57
CA GLY A 171 1.55 -0.35 -31.62
C GLY A 171 1.94 -1.81 -31.33
N TYR A 172 2.28 -2.13 -30.07
CA TYR A 172 2.59 -3.48 -29.64
C TYR A 172 1.48 -4.48 -29.98
N SER A 173 1.88 -5.72 -30.25
CA SER A 173 0.97 -6.87 -30.42
C SER A 173 0.56 -7.45 -29.06
N GLU A 174 -0.51 -8.24 -29.05
CA GLU A 174 -0.94 -8.97 -27.86
C GLU A 174 0.15 -9.93 -27.34
N GLU A 175 0.88 -10.59 -28.24
CA GLU A 175 1.99 -11.48 -27.88
C GLU A 175 3.14 -10.71 -27.20
N GLU A 176 3.50 -9.54 -27.73
CA GLU A 176 4.53 -8.69 -27.14
C GLU A 176 4.11 -8.19 -25.76
N PHE A 177 2.82 -7.84 -25.57
CA PHE A 177 2.29 -7.44 -24.28
C PHE A 177 2.43 -8.55 -23.24
N TYR A 178 1.97 -9.77 -23.56
CA TYR A 178 2.05 -10.88 -22.59
C TYR A 178 3.49 -11.27 -22.29
N ALA A 179 4.37 -11.27 -23.27
CA ALA A 179 5.80 -11.54 -23.06
C ALA A 179 6.45 -10.48 -22.14
N ALA A 180 6.07 -9.21 -22.27
CA ALA A 180 6.55 -8.13 -21.40
C ALA A 180 5.98 -8.25 -20.00
N TYR A 181 4.69 -8.57 -19.87
CA TYR A 181 4.01 -8.73 -18.59
C TYR A 181 4.58 -9.88 -17.75
N GLU A 182 4.98 -10.97 -18.40
CA GLU A 182 5.64 -12.11 -17.73
C GLU A 182 7.05 -11.78 -17.20
N GLN A 183 7.68 -10.70 -17.69
CA GLN A 183 9.00 -10.24 -17.25
C GLN A 183 8.95 -9.26 -16.07
N MET A 184 7.81 -8.66 -15.83
CA MET A 184 7.58 -7.71 -14.73
C MET A 184 7.40 -8.44 -13.39
#